data_95f98949922834661d17b300b65a7de3
#
_entry.id   95f98949922834661d17b300b65a7de3
#
_cell.length_a   1.000
_cell.length_b   1.000
_cell.length_c   1.000
_cell.angle_alpha   90.00
_cell.angle_beta   90.00
_cell.angle_gamma   90.00
#
_symmetry.space_group_name_H-M   'P 1'
#
loop_
_entity.id
_entity.type
_entity.pdbx_description
1 polymer ?
#
loop_
_entity_poly.entity_id
_entity_poly.type
_entity_poly.pdbx_seq_one_letter_code
_entity_poly.pdbx_strand_id
1 'polypeptide(L)'
;MKTSLRTLAIIALIGIIASCTPQKKLVYFHGQVPSLKEGSYKLKIYPGDILSIYVFTINSDAFPFLAQPGEKPINDSRSPYERGYVVTENGDVKIPLIGSVQIKGLTLQEAGDLIESKFKVYMEDPIVTIRKLNFKVTVLGEVNKPGTYSIFNERATLPEVLGLAGDLTGFGNRTNVKLIREENNESKQFILDLTTSNVLSAETYFLHPDDIIYVEPTRKRAFQNVSPTVTVFTSIITTAVLVFTFIITNNK
;
A
#
# COMPACT_ATOMS: atom_id res chain seq x y z
N MET A 1 -44.64 33.06 25.20
CA MET A 1 -43.77 31.95 25.66
C MET A 1 -43.87 30.66 24.80
N LYS A 2 -45.04 30.24 24.37
CA LYS A 2 -45.22 29.03 23.51
C LYS A 2 -44.60 29.14 22.10
N THR A 3 -44.56 30.33 21.53
CA THR A 3 -43.94 30.59 20.19
C THR A 3 -42.41 30.51 20.22
N SER A 4 -41.78 31.01 21.29
CA SER A 4 -40.31 30.97 21.46
C SER A 4 -39.75 29.53 21.57
N LEU A 5 -40.49 28.62 22.23
CA LEU A 5 -40.07 27.22 22.39
C LEU A 5 -40.18 26.45 21.07
N ARG A 6 -41.20 26.74 20.25
CA ARG A 6 -41.37 26.12 18.91
C ARG A 6 -40.27 26.56 17.94
N THR A 7 -39.90 27.86 17.96
CA THR A 7 -38.80 28.35 17.12
C THR A 7 -37.46 27.78 17.52
N LEU A 8 -37.20 27.61 18.82
CA LEU A 8 -35.93 26.96 19.30
C LEU A 8 -35.86 25.50 18.87
N ALA A 9 -36.96 24.74 18.95
CA ALA A 9 -37.03 23.38 18.51
C ALA A 9 -36.80 23.20 16.99
N ILE A 10 -37.33 24.12 16.18
CA ILE A 10 -37.15 24.13 14.73
C ILE A 10 -35.68 24.45 14.38
N ILE A 11 -35.05 25.39 15.06
CA ILE A 11 -33.63 25.74 14.85
C ILE A 11 -32.73 24.55 15.23
N ALA A 12 -33.01 23.85 16.34
CA ALA A 12 -32.28 22.64 16.75
C ALA A 12 -32.46 21.51 15.72
N LEU A 13 -33.65 21.32 15.17
CA LEU A 13 -33.94 20.30 14.15
C LEU A 13 -33.20 20.59 12.83
N ILE A 14 -33.15 21.86 12.41
CA ILE A 14 -32.42 22.29 11.20
C ILE A 14 -30.91 22.06 11.36
N GLY A 15 -30.35 22.28 12.57
CA GLY A 15 -28.94 22.04 12.88
C GLY A 15 -28.50 20.55 12.71
N ILE A 16 -29.41 19.60 12.94
CA ILE A 16 -29.15 18.17 12.81
C ILE A 16 -29.09 17.74 11.33
N ILE A 17 -29.81 18.41 10.44
CA ILE A 17 -29.87 18.05 9.00
C ILE A 17 -28.63 18.53 8.23
N ALA A 18 -27.88 19.50 8.74
CA ALA A 18 -26.70 20.07 8.08
C ALA A 18 -25.42 19.22 8.18
N SER A 19 -25.45 18.03 8.81
CA SER A 19 -24.27 17.19 9.08
C SER A 19 -23.90 16.20 7.97
N CYS A 20 -24.34 16.41 6.72
CA CYS A 20 -23.97 15.52 5.61
C CYS A 20 -22.53 15.75 5.16
N THR A 21 -21.71 14.69 5.16
CA THR A 21 -20.38 14.71 4.54
C THR A 21 -20.54 14.72 3.03
N PRO A 22 -19.87 15.60 2.28
CA PRO A 22 -19.97 15.62 0.82
C PRO A 22 -19.42 14.29 0.24
N GLN A 23 -20.22 13.61 -0.56
CA GLN A 23 -19.92 12.32 -1.20
C GLN A 23 -18.60 12.34 -1.99
N LYS A 24 -18.23 13.48 -2.57
CA LYS A 24 -16.97 13.68 -3.32
C LYS A 24 -15.71 13.31 -2.55
N LYS A 25 -15.71 13.32 -1.21
CA LYS A 25 -14.57 12.93 -0.38
C LYS A 25 -14.47 11.41 -0.13
N LEU A 26 -15.44 10.64 -0.60
CA LEU A 26 -15.50 9.18 -0.39
C LEU A 26 -15.22 8.39 -1.66
N VAL A 27 -15.29 9.03 -2.82
CA VAL A 27 -15.11 8.38 -4.12
C VAL A 27 -13.69 8.59 -4.62
N TYR A 28 -13.12 7.57 -5.25
CA TYR A 28 -11.78 7.59 -5.82
C TYR A 28 -11.77 8.18 -7.24
N PHE A 29 -10.62 8.74 -7.62
CA PHE A 29 -10.24 9.05 -9.00
C PHE A 29 -11.24 9.92 -9.77
N HIS A 30 -11.74 10.99 -9.13
CA HIS A 30 -12.55 11.97 -9.84
C HIS A 30 -11.76 12.68 -10.93
N GLY A 31 -12.40 12.91 -12.07
CA GLY A 31 -11.83 13.61 -13.22
C GLY A 31 -11.50 12.68 -14.38
N GLN A 32 -10.84 13.23 -15.40
CA GLN A 32 -10.37 12.43 -16.52
C GLN A 32 -9.16 11.61 -16.09
N VAL A 33 -9.18 10.32 -16.40
CA VAL A 33 -8.03 9.45 -16.16
C VAL A 33 -6.92 9.84 -17.14
N PRO A 34 -5.76 10.30 -16.66
CA PRO A 34 -4.65 10.62 -17.53
C PRO A 34 -4.13 9.35 -18.20
N SER A 35 -3.63 9.47 -19.42
CA SER A 35 -2.94 8.36 -20.07
C SER A 35 -1.69 8.02 -19.26
N LEU A 36 -1.62 6.79 -18.76
CA LEU A 36 -0.40 6.28 -18.15
C LEU A 36 0.70 6.27 -19.23
N LYS A 37 1.82 6.92 -18.96
CA LYS A 37 2.99 6.81 -19.84
C LYS A 37 3.53 5.39 -19.70
N GLU A 38 3.28 4.55 -20.69
CA GLU A 38 3.89 3.23 -20.75
C GLU A 38 5.41 3.37 -20.70
N GLY A 39 6.08 2.60 -19.84
CA GLY A 39 7.54 2.52 -19.74
C GLY A 39 8.22 3.47 -18.76
N SER A 40 7.48 4.24 -17.95
CA SER A 40 8.10 5.20 -17.01
C SER A 40 8.73 4.55 -15.77
N TYR A 41 8.37 3.32 -15.41
CA TYR A 41 8.90 2.63 -14.25
C TYR A 41 9.58 1.31 -14.65
N LYS A 42 10.87 1.22 -14.39
CA LYS A 42 11.65 -0.02 -14.49
C LYS A 42 12.31 -0.28 -13.14
N LEU A 43 11.95 -1.38 -12.52
CA LEU A 43 12.57 -1.82 -11.27
C LEU A 43 14.04 -2.12 -11.52
N LYS A 44 14.91 -1.39 -10.83
CA LYS A 44 16.36 -1.58 -10.88
C LYS A 44 16.83 -2.40 -9.68
N ILE A 45 17.98 -3.03 -9.87
CA ILE A 45 18.65 -3.84 -8.85
C ILE A 45 19.58 -2.93 -8.03
N TYR A 46 19.47 -3.05 -6.71
CA TYR A 46 20.29 -2.32 -5.74
C TYR A 46 21.00 -3.29 -4.77
N PRO A 47 22.08 -2.83 -4.11
CA PRO A 47 22.69 -3.58 -3.01
C PRO A 47 21.66 -3.94 -1.93
N GLY A 48 21.75 -5.17 -1.39
CA GLY A 48 20.77 -5.69 -0.43
C GLY A 48 19.56 -6.37 -1.06
N ASP A 49 19.39 -6.28 -2.37
CA ASP A 49 18.33 -7.03 -3.06
C ASP A 49 18.59 -8.54 -2.98
N ILE A 50 17.52 -9.29 -2.84
CA ILE A 50 17.53 -10.75 -2.84
C ILE A 50 16.87 -11.22 -4.12
N LEU A 51 17.64 -11.86 -4.98
CA LEU A 51 17.21 -12.28 -6.30
C LEU A 51 17.05 -13.80 -6.35
N SER A 52 15.93 -14.26 -6.86
CA SER A 52 15.78 -15.63 -7.32
C SER A 52 16.24 -15.69 -8.76
N ILE A 53 17.26 -16.46 -9.04
CA ILE A 53 17.85 -16.62 -10.38
C ILE A 53 17.66 -18.06 -10.80
N TYR A 54 16.91 -18.27 -11.87
CA TYR A 54 16.65 -19.57 -12.45
C TYR A 54 17.30 -19.67 -13.81
N VAL A 55 18.00 -20.76 -14.04
CA VAL A 55 18.66 -21.05 -15.31
C VAL A 55 18.12 -22.35 -15.87
N PHE A 56 17.53 -22.29 -17.03
CA PHE A 56 17.03 -23.45 -17.77
C PHE A 56 17.93 -23.74 -18.96
N THR A 57 18.17 -24.99 -19.23
CA THR A 57 18.89 -25.44 -20.41
C THR A 57 18.28 -26.77 -20.89
N ILE A 58 18.52 -27.13 -22.14
CA ILE A 58 18.04 -28.36 -22.73
C ILE A 58 18.54 -29.58 -21.96
N ASN A 59 19.77 -29.53 -21.40
CA ASN A 59 20.38 -30.58 -20.59
C ASN A 59 20.32 -30.27 -19.09
N SER A 60 19.12 -30.07 -18.54
CA SER A 60 18.91 -29.70 -17.12
C SER A 60 19.55 -30.69 -16.12
N ASP A 61 19.65 -31.98 -16.47
CA ASP A 61 20.23 -33.04 -15.62
C ASP A 61 21.72 -32.85 -15.34
N ALA A 62 22.43 -32.13 -16.22
CA ALA A 62 23.85 -31.83 -16.04
C ALA A 62 24.12 -30.75 -14.99
N PHE A 63 23.10 -29.95 -14.63
CA PHE A 63 23.20 -28.78 -13.73
C PHE A 63 22.09 -28.73 -12.70
N PRO A 64 21.91 -29.76 -11.86
CA PRO A 64 20.75 -29.85 -10.95
C PRO A 64 20.71 -28.76 -9.88
N PHE A 65 21.85 -28.09 -9.63
CA PHE A 65 21.94 -26.96 -8.67
C PHE A 65 21.48 -25.63 -9.23
N LEU A 66 21.29 -25.52 -10.55
CA LEU A 66 20.75 -24.35 -11.22
C LEU A 66 19.25 -24.49 -11.50
N ALA A 67 18.79 -25.72 -11.63
CA ALA A 67 17.38 -26.00 -11.91
C ALA A 67 16.60 -26.09 -10.61
N GLN A 68 15.88 -25.04 -10.27
CA GLN A 68 14.72 -25.16 -9.38
C GLN A 68 13.72 -24.03 -9.57
N PRO A 69 12.76 -24.22 -10.43
CA PRO A 69 11.44 -23.74 -10.07
C PRO A 69 10.39 -24.76 -10.49
N GLY A 70 9.65 -25.29 -9.61
CA GLY A 70 8.46 -26.02 -10.00
C GLY A 70 8.01 -27.14 -9.07
N GLU A 71 8.86 -27.63 -8.19
CA GLU A 71 8.51 -28.80 -7.38
C GLU A 71 8.42 -28.59 -5.87
N LYS A 72 8.59 -27.37 -5.36
CA LYS A 72 8.34 -27.14 -3.93
C LYS A 72 7.19 -26.15 -3.74
N PRO A 73 6.22 -26.54 -2.89
CA PRO A 73 5.00 -25.80 -2.70
C PRO A 73 5.28 -24.37 -2.22
N ILE A 74 4.36 -23.46 -2.56
CA ILE A 74 4.29 -22.05 -2.13
C ILE A 74 4.40 -21.91 -0.59
N ASN A 75 4.27 -22.98 0.15
CA ASN A 75 4.41 -23.09 1.62
C ASN A 75 5.85 -23.39 2.10
N ASP A 76 6.86 -23.10 1.32
CA ASP A 76 8.23 -23.21 1.78
C ASP A 76 8.52 -22.14 2.84
N SER A 77 8.63 -22.58 4.09
CA SER A 77 8.83 -21.71 5.27
C SER A 77 10.21 -21.06 5.31
N ARG A 78 11.08 -21.33 4.34
CA ARG A 78 12.42 -20.74 4.28
C ARG A 78 12.35 -19.26 3.97
N SER A 79 13.22 -18.50 4.61
CA SER A 79 13.31 -17.06 4.36
C SER A 79 13.76 -16.74 2.92
N PRO A 80 13.49 -15.57 2.38
CA PRO A 80 14.05 -15.14 1.09
C PRO A 80 15.57 -15.27 1.01
N TYR A 81 16.30 -15.07 2.13
CA TYR A 81 17.74 -15.21 2.22
C TYR A 81 18.24 -16.65 1.97
N GLU A 82 17.45 -17.64 2.34
CA GLU A 82 17.78 -19.07 2.14
C GLU A 82 17.45 -19.55 0.72
N ARG A 83 16.65 -18.78 -0.03
CA ARG A 83 16.16 -19.15 -1.36
C ARG A 83 16.78 -18.34 -2.48
N GLY A 84 17.46 -17.24 -2.18
CA GLY A 84 17.90 -16.27 -3.17
C GLY A 84 19.39 -15.96 -3.10
N TYR A 85 19.84 -15.24 -4.09
CA TYR A 85 21.14 -14.65 -4.19
C TYR A 85 21.10 -13.20 -3.72
N VAL A 86 21.93 -12.85 -2.74
CA VAL A 86 22.00 -11.49 -2.20
C VAL A 86 22.93 -10.66 -3.06
N VAL A 87 22.48 -9.48 -3.47
CA VAL A 87 23.30 -8.47 -4.15
C VAL A 87 24.19 -7.80 -3.10
N THR A 88 25.51 -7.90 -3.28
CA THR A 88 26.50 -7.35 -2.34
C THR A 88 26.47 -5.81 -2.32
N GLU A 89 27.16 -5.20 -1.35
CA GLU A 89 27.33 -3.73 -1.30
C GLU A 89 28.00 -3.16 -2.54
N ASN A 90 28.90 -3.94 -3.16
CA ASN A 90 29.54 -3.58 -4.42
C ASN A 90 28.60 -3.67 -5.62
N GLY A 91 27.42 -4.28 -5.45
CA GLY A 91 26.42 -4.42 -6.48
C GLY A 91 26.61 -5.63 -7.40
N ASP A 92 27.39 -6.60 -6.96
CA ASP A 92 27.57 -7.88 -7.66
C ASP A 92 26.78 -8.98 -6.98
N VAL A 93 26.50 -10.04 -7.74
CA VAL A 93 25.90 -11.28 -7.27
C VAL A 93 26.86 -12.44 -7.57
N LYS A 94 27.07 -13.34 -6.59
CA LYS A 94 27.92 -14.50 -6.76
C LYS A 94 27.09 -15.72 -7.17
N ILE A 95 27.29 -16.16 -8.40
CA ILE A 95 26.52 -17.27 -8.99
C ILE A 95 27.47 -18.44 -9.23
N PRO A 96 27.09 -19.67 -8.87
CA PRO A 96 27.87 -20.86 -9.17
C PRO A 96 28.20 -20.93 -10.66
N LEU A 97 29.36 -21.46 -11.00
CA LEU A 97 29.91 -21.66 -12.35
C LEU A 97 30.43 -20.36 -13.00
N ILE A 98 29.70 -19.27 -12.97
CA ILE A 98 30.06 -18.00 -13.65
C ILE A 98 30.72 -16.97 -12.72
N GLY A 99 30.73 -17.21 -11.39
CA GLY A 99 31.40 -16.37 -10.42
C GLY A 99 30.61 -15.09 -10.08
N SER A 100 31.33 -13.98 -9.85
CA SER A 100 30.75 -12.69 -9.50
C SER A 100 30.32 -11.91 -10.73
N VAL A 101 29.09 -11.43 -10.74
CA VAL A 101 28.50 -10.65 -11.86
C VAL A 101 27.97 -9.33 -11.34
N GLN A 102 28.46 -8.23 -11.91
CA GLN A 102 28.01 -6.88 -11.58
C GLN A 102 26.64 -6.61 -12.20
N ILE A 103 25.63 -6.33 -11.36
CA ILE A 103 24.24 -6.14 -11.79
C ILE A 103 23.59 -4.91 -11.20
N LYS A 104 24.25 -4.16 -10.34
CA LYS A 104 23.75 -2.91 -9.77
C LYS A 104 23.31 -1.92 -10.84
N GLY A 105 22.10 -1.37 -10.70
CA GLY A 105 21.55 -0.38 -11.61
C GLY A 105 20.92 -0.95 -12.88
N LEU A 106 21.11 -2.24 -13.16
CA LEU A 106 20.42 -2.93 -14.25
C LEU A 106 18.96 -3.21 -13.85
N THR A 107 18.10 -3.34 -14.84
CA THR A 107 16.77 -3.94 -14.67
C THR A 107 16.89 -5.45 -14.52
N LEU A 108 15.84 -6.13 -14.06
CA LEU A 108 15.84 -7.60 -13.95
C LEU A 108 16.08 -8.26 -15.32
N GLN A 109 15.50 -7.68 -16.40
CA GLN A 109 15.71 -8.18 -17.76
C GLN A 109 17.17 -8.02 -18.22
N GLU A 110 17.75 -6.82 -18.09
CA GLU A 110 19.14 -6.55 -18.47
C GLU A 110 20.14 -7.44 -17.69
N ALA A 111 19.86 -7.66 -16.40
CA ALA A 111 20.66 -8.59 -15.58
C ALA A 111 20.51 -10.03 -16.05
N GLY A 112 19.29 -10.44 -16.44
CA GLY A 112 19.01 -11.74 -17.01
C GLY A 112 19.81 -11.98 -18.28
N ASP A 113 19.75 -11.04 -19.23
CA ASP A 113 20.46 -11.10 -20.50
C ASP A 113 22.00 -11.16 -20.29
N LEU A 114 22.51 -10.39 -19.32
CA LEU A 114 23.93 -10.42 -18.96
C LEU A 114 24.35 -11.78 -18.37
N ILE A 115 23.58 -12.31 -17.44
CA ILE A 115 23.86 -13.62 -16.80
C ILE A 115 23.74 -14.73 -17.84
N GLU A 116 22.74 -14.68 -18.71
CA GLU A 116 22.55 -15.63 -19.81
C GLU A 116 23.79 -15.66 -20.73
N SER A 117 24.30 -14.49 -21.12
CA SER A 117 25.49 -14.39 -21.97
C SER A 117 26.71 -15.07 -21.35
N LYS A 118 26.86 -15.02 -20.02
CA LYS A 118 27.95 -15.69 -19.29
C LYS A 118 27.75 -17.19 -19.21
N PHE A 119 26.51 -17.67 -19.12
CA PHE A 119 26.24 -19.10 -19.10
C PHE A 119 26.42 -19.76 -20.46
N LYS A 120 26.31 -19.07 -21.57
CA LYS A 120 26.56 -19.61 -22.94
C LYS A 120 27.94 -20.23 -23.15
N VAL A 121 28.91 -19.90 -22.28
CA VAL A 121 30.24 -20.54 -22.29
C VAL A 121 30.22 -21.98 -21.75
N TYR A 122 29.22 -22.28 -20.90
CA TYR A 122 29.15 -23.52 -20.15
C TYR A 122 28.00 -24.42 -20.58
N MET A 123 26.98 -23.88 -21.21
CA MET A 123 25.79 -24.63 -21.59
C MET A 123 25.17 -24.07 -22.88
N GLU A 124 24.46 -24.94 -23.58
CA GLU A 124 23.78 -24.62 -24.82
C GLU A 124 22.40 -24.01 -24.52
N ASP A 125 22.10 -22.89 -25.18
CA ASP A 125 20.83 -22.15 -25.11
C ASP A 125 20.27 -21.98 -23.67
N PRO A 126 21.03 -21.37 -22.75
CA PRO A 126 20.54 -21.09 -21.41
C PRO A 126 19.44 -20.03 -21.48
N ILE A 127 18.37 -20.22 -20.69
CA ILE A 127 17.31 -19.22 -20.45
C ILE A 127 17.40 -18.81 -18.99
N VAL A 128 17.58 -17.52 -18.73
CA VAL A 128 17.72 -16.98 -17.38
C VAL A 128 16.48 -16.18 -16.99
N THR A 129 15.85 -16.54 -15.89
CA THR A 129 14.73 -15.80 -15.30
C THR A 129 15.13 -15.28 -13.93
N ILE A 130 14.99 -13.97 -13.72
CA ILE A 130 15.30 -13.32 -12.44
C ILE A 130 14.01 -12.75 -11.83
N ARG A 131 13.84 -12.95 -10.53
CA ARG A 131 12.77 -12.34 -9.73
C ARG A 131 13.33 -11.76 -8.45
N LYS A 132 12.82 -10.63 -8.01
CA LYS A 132 13.15 -10.03 -6.71
C LYS A 132 12.30 -10.67 -5.62
N LEU A 133 12.91 -11.17 -4.55
CA LEU A 133 12.23 -11.86 -3.44
C LEU A 133 11.90 -10.95 -2.27
N ASN A 134 12.59 -9.84 -2.12
CA ASN A 134 12.41 -8.91 -0.99
C ASN A 134 11.66 -7.63 -1.35
N PHE A 135 10.88 -7.63 -2.43
CA PHE A 135 9.97 -6.51 -2.70
C PHE A 135 8.77 -6.59 -1.74
N LYS A 136 8.73 -5.70 -0.80
CA LYS A 136 7.63 -5.56 0.17
C LYS A 136 7.22 -4.09 0.28
N VAL A 137 5.96 -3.86 0.64
CA VAL A 137 5.37 -2.54 0.92
C VAL A 137 4.61 -2.64 2.22
N THR A 138 4.72 -1.63 3.07
CA THR A 138 4.04 -1.59 4.36
C THR A 138 2.87 -0.63 4.31
N VAL A 139 1.68 -1.08 4.71
CA VAL A 139 0.46 -0.26 4.78
C VAL A 139 0.01 -0.14 6.23
N LEU A 140 -0.12 1.09 6.70
CA LEU A 140 -0.47 1.43 8.08
C LEU A 140 -1.65 2.41 8.15
N GLY A 141 -2.27 2.51 9.31
CA GLY A 141 -3.33 3.47 9.60
C GLY A 141 -4.73 2.94 9.31
N GLU A 142 -5.60 3.79 8.79
CA GLU A 142 -7.03 3.53 8.59
C GLU A 142 -7.32 2.73 7.31
N VAL A 143 -6.81 1.51 7.26
CA VAL A 143 -7.11 0.47 6.27
C VAL A 143 -7.71 -0.74 6.96
N ASN A 144 -8.41 -1.61 6.22
CA ASN A 144 -9.08 -2.76 6.83
C ASN A 144 -8.09 -3.84 7.31
N LYS A 145 -6.93 -3.97 6.64
CA LYS A 145 -5.89 -4.94 6.98
C LYS A 145 -4.52 -4.28 6.94
N PRO A 146 -4.13 -3.54 8.00
CA PRO A 146 -2.78 -2.98 8.06
C PRO A 146 -1.74 -4.11 8.16
N GLY A 147 -0.60 -3.95 7.49
CA GLY A 147 0.47 -4.96 7.47
C GLY A 147 1.52 -4.70 6.42
N THR A 148 2.49 -5.62 6.33
CA THR A 148 3.52 -5.62 5.28
C THR A 148 3.14 -6.67 4.23
N TYR A 149 3.13 -6.25 2.97
CA TYR A 149 2.72 -7.04 1.82
C TYR A 149 3.92 -7.35 0.95
N SER A 150 4.19 -8.63 0.70
CA SER A 150 5.19 -9.07 -0.27
C SER A 150 4.62 -8.97 -1.68
N ILE A 151 5.37 -8.35 -2.57
CA ILE A 151 5.01 -8.16 -3.97
C ILE A 151 5.82 -9.14 -4.80
N PHE A 152 5.14 -10.01 -5.54
CA PHE A 152 5.78 -11.03 -6.39
C PHE A 152 5.90 -10.59 -7.85
N ASN A 153 5.27 -9.49 -8.22
CA ASN A 153 5.35 -8.89 -9.54
C ASN A 153 6.55 -7.93 -9.62
N GLU A 154 7.03 -7.66 -10.83
CA GLU A 154 8.11 -6.71 -11.07
C GLU A 154 7.72 -5.27 -10.73
N ARG A 155 6.43 -4.99 -10.63
CA ARG A 155 5.88 -3.68 -10.27
C ARG A 155 4.63 -3.84 -9.42
N ALA A 156 4.41 -2.88 -8.55
CA ALA A 156 3.17 -2.73 -7.80
C ALA A 156 2.66 -1.30 -7.95
N THR A 157 1.37 -1.14 -8.04
CA THR A 157 0.73 0.18 -8.03
C THR A 157 0.13 0.49 -6.67
N LEU A 158 0.01 1.78 -6.36
CA LEU A 158 -0.62 2.23 -5.11
C LEU A 158 -2.04 1.66 -4.93
N PRO A 159 -2.94 1.67 -5.95
CA PRO A 159 -4.27 1.06 -5.82
C PRO A 159 -4.25 -0.45 -5.58
N GLU A 160 -3.32 -1.20 -6.20
CA GLU A 160 -3.18 -2.64 -5.98
C GLU A 160 -2.83 -2.95 -4.53
N VAL A 161 -1.86 -2.24 -3.95
CA VAL A 161 -1.43 -2.48 -2.57
C VAL A 161 -2.50 -2.04 -1.57
N LEU A 162 -3.22 -0.94 -1.83
CA LEU A 162 -4.38 -0.57 -1.01
C LEU A 162 -5.49 -1.62 -1.11
N GLY A 163 -5.71 -2.21 -2.30
CA GLY A 163 -6.63 -3.34 -2.48
C GLY A 163 -6.22 -4.58 -1.69
N LEU A 164 -4.92 -4.93 -1.64
CA LEU A 164 -4.39 -6.01 -0.78
C LEU A 164 -4.65 -5.73 0.70
N ALA A 165 -4.52 -4.46 1.12
CA ALA A 165 -4.85 -4.00 2.48
C ALA A 165 -6.37 -3.95 2.77
N GLY A 166 -7.21 -4.39 1.82
CA GLY A 166 -8.67 -4.42 1.95
C GLY A 166 -9.32 -3.05 1.87
N ASP A 167 -8.65 -2.09 1.22
CA ASP A 167 -9.06 -0.69 1.08
C ASP A 167 -9.03 0.11 2.39
N LEU A 168 -9.25 1.42 2.27
CA LEU A 168 -9.37 2.33 3.40
C LEU A 168 -10.68 2.06 4.16
N THR A 169 -10.63 2.20 5.48
CA THR A 169 -11.86 2.17 6.28
C THR A 169 -12.75 3.38 5.96
N GLY A 170 -13.98 3.38 6.44
CA GLY A 170 -14.89 4.54 6.36
C GLY A 170 -14.34 5.80 7.07
N PHE A 171 -13.31 5.64 7.90
CA PHE A 171 -12.64 6.72 8.62
C PHE A 171 -11.29 7.11 8.02
N GLY A 172 -10.82 6.42 7.01
CA GLY A 172 -9.59 6.75 6.29
C GLY A 172 -9.72 8.06 5.51
N ASN A 173 -8.71 8.91 5.66
CA ASN A 173 -8.66 10.19 4.96
C ASN A 173 -8.09 10.01 3.54
N ARG A 174 -8.96 9.89 2.55
CA ARG A 174 -8.60 9.69 1.14
C ARG A 174 -7.87 10.87 0.51
N THR A 175 -8.00 12.07 1.09
CA THR A 175 -7.33 13.28 0.57
C THR A 175 -5.95 13.51 1.17
N ASN A 176 -5.52 12.67 2.13
CA ASN A 176 -4.23 12.81 2.82
C ASN A 176 -3.65 11.43 3.14
N VAL A 177 -3.30 10.71 2.09
CA VAL A 177 -2.54 9.45 2.22
C VAL A 177 -1.06 9.77 2.06
N LYS A 178 -0.26 9.38 3.04
CA LYS A 178 1.18 9.62 3.02
C LYS A 178 1.90 8.41 2.44
N LEU A 179 2.74 8.66 1.46
CA LEU A 179 3.73 7.70 0.99
C LEU A 179 5.10 8.16 1.48
N ILE A 180 5.77 7.31 2.22
CA ILE A 180 7.13 7.54 2.71
C ILE A 180 8.05 6.60 1.95
N ARG A 181 9.04 7.16 1.29
CA ARG A 181 10.02 6.47 0.46
C ARG A 181 11.42 6.84 0.87
N GLU A 182 12.28 5.87 0.99
CA GLU A 182 13.70 6.08 1.22
C GLU A 182 14.46 6.00 -0.10
N GLU A 183 15.12 7.07 -0.48
CA GLU A 183 15.97 7.16 -1.67
C GLU A 183 17.29 7.81 -1.32
N ASN A 184 18.40 7.17 -1.66
CA ASN A 184 19.77 7.70 -1.42
C ASN A 184 20.04 8.08 0.05
N ASN A 185 19.55 7.29 1.02
CA ASN A 185 19.63 7.55 2.46
C ASN A 185 18.85 8.81 2.92
N GLU A 186 17.93 9.30 2.11
CA GLU A 186 17.00 10.37 2.45
C GLU A 186 15.56 9.86 2.44
N SER A 187 14.81 10.16 3.49
CA SER A 187 13.39 9.84 3.56
C SER A 187 12.57 10.97 2.94
N LYS A 188 11.86 10.66 1.86
CA LYS A 188 10.91 11.58 1.21
C LYS A 188 9.49 11.21 1.58
N GLN A 189 8.68 12.24 1.89
CA GLN A 189 7.26 12.07 2.13
C GLN A 189 6.44 12.74 1.02
N PHE A 190 5.53 11.98 0.43
CA PHE A 190 4.56 12.45 -0.55
C PHE A 190 3.17 12.43 0.08
N ILE A 191 2.38 13.47 -0.19
CA ILE A 191 0.97 13.53 0.21
C ILE A 191 0.12 13.29 -1.02
N LEU A 192 -0.73 12.27 -0.96
CA LEU A 192 -1.52 11.77 -2.07
C LEU A 192 -3.00 12.00 -1.80
N ASP A 193 -3.69 12.60 -2.77
CA ASP A 193 -5.15 12.71 -2.78
C ASP A 193 -5.73 11.63 -3.70
N LEU A 194 -6.24 10.55 -3.09
CA LEU A 194 -6.84 9.43 -3.82
C LEU A 194 -8.19 9.78 -4.44
N THR A 195 -8.79 10.93 -4.11
CA THR A 195 -10.07 11.33 -4.68
C THR A 195 -9.91 11.89 -6.09
N THR A 196 -8.70 12.29 -6.47
CA THR A 196 -8.40 12.83 -7.81
C THR A 196 -7.72 11.80 -8.69
N SER A 197 -8.00 11.84 -9.99
CA SER A 197 -7.33 10.97 -10.98
C SER A 197 -5.85 11.30 -11.20
N ASN A 198 -5.38 12.46 -10.72
CA ASN A 198 -3.97 12.86 -10.83
C ASN A 198 -3.00 11.89 -10.15
N VAL A 199 -3.44 11.20 -9.10
CA VAL A 199 -2.63 10.19 -8.42
C VAL A 199 -2.22 9.04 -9.35
N LEU A 200 -3.00 8.76 -10.40
CA LEU A 200 -2.72 7.71 -11.37
C LEU A 200 -1.57 8.02 -12.33
N SER A 201 -1.23 9.31 -12.50
CA SER A 201 -0.09 9.77 -13.34
C SER A 201 1.08 10.30 -12.52
N ALA A 202 0.97 10.30 -11.20
CA ALA A 202 2.03 10.76 -10.32
C ALA A 202 3.22 9.78 -10.32
N GLU A 203 4.42 10.29 -10.05
CA GLU A 203 5.63 9.48 -9.85
C GLU A 203 5.45 8.41 -8.76
N THR A 204 4.54 8.68 -7.82
CA THR A 204 4.19 7.81 -6.69
C THR A 204 3.17 6.73 -7.02
N TYR A 205 2.68 6.67 -8.27
CA TYR A 205 1.72 5.63 -8.70
C TYR A 205 2.33 4.23 -8.63
N PHE A 206 3.57 4.09 -9.10
CA PHE A 206 4.35 2.87 -8.93
C PHE A 206 5.11 2.91 -7.61
N LEU A 207 4.94 1.86 -6.83
CA LEU A 207 5.59 1.72 -5.54
C LEU A 207 6.99 1.13 -5.69
N HIS A 208 7.88 1.57 -4.82
CA HIS A 208 9.23 1.04 -4.68
C HIS A 208 9.29 0.03 -3.52
N PRO A 209 10.31 -0.87 -3.52
CA PRO A 209 10.56 -1.71 -2.37
C PRO A 209 10.73 -0.87 -1.10
N ASP A 210 10.19 -1.38 0.01
CA ASP A 210 10.21 -0.78 1.34
C ASP A 210 9.42 0.54 1.48
N ASP A 211 8.62 0.95 0.48
CA ASP A 211 7.67 2.05 0.63
C ASP A 211 6.72 1.80 1.80
N ILE A 212 6.42 2.88 2.54
CA ILE A 212 5.43 2.88 3.62
C ILE A 212 4.25 3.77 3.20
N ILE A 213 3.07 3.19 3.17
CA ILE A 213 1.81 3.90 2.93
C ILE A 213 1.12 4.09 4.27
N TYR A 214 0.86 5.33 4.65
CA TYR A 214 0.15 5.65 5.88
C TYR A 214 -1.14 6.39 5.58
N VAL A 215 -2.26 5.79 5.98
CA VAL A 215 -3.60 6.38 5.84
C VAL A 215 -3.99 7.04 7.14
N GLU A 216 -4.07 8.38 7.15
CA GLU A 216 -4.49 9.12 8.33
C GLU A 216 -5.97 8.89 8.66
N PRO A 217 -6.33 8.87 9.95
CA PRO A 217 -7.72 8.89 10.36
C PRO A 217 -8.36 10.26 10.09
N THR A 218 -9.62 10.27 9.71
CA THR A 218 -10.43 11.49 9.69
C THR A 218 -10.75 11.97 11.10
N ARG A 219 -11.03 13.26 11.27
CA ARG A 219 -11.44 13.83 12.57
C ARG A 219 -12.65 13.13 13.18
N LYS A 220 -13.51 12.51 12.37
CA LYS A 220 -14.66 11.72 12.86
C LYS A 220 -14.25 10.52 13.70
N ARG A 221 -13.11 9.89 13.42
CA ARG A 221 -12.57 8.77 14.21
C ARG A 221 -12.23 9.21 15.64
N ALA A 222 -11.62 10.39 15.78
CA ALA A 222 -11.29 10.96 17.08
C ALA A 222 -12.55 11.22 17.92
N PHE A 223 -13.64 11.70 17.29
CA PHE A 223 -14.91 11.92 17.95
C PHE A 223 -15.60 10.62 18.41
N GLN A 224 -15.50 9.54 17.65
CA GLN A 224 -16.10 8.26 18.07
C GLN A 224 -15.47 7.69 19.34
N ASN A 225 -14.19 7.89 19.55
CA ASN A 225 -13.51 7.43 20.77
C ASN A 225 -13.91 8.26 22.01
N VAL A 226 -14.45 9.47 21.81
CA VAL A 226 -14.98 10.35 22.88
C VAL A 226 -16.50 10.16 23.11
N SER A 227 -17.15 9.42 22.21
CA SER A 227 -18.61 9.31 22.10
C SER A 227 -19.35 8.77 23.34
N PRO A 228 -18.86 7.81 24.17
CA PRO A 228 -19.66 7.35 25.30
C PRO A 228 -20.02 8.47 26.29
N THR A 229 -19.08 9.39 26.52
CA THR A 229 -19.32 10.52 27.44
C THR A 229 -20.34 11.50 26.89
N VAL A 230 -20.27 11.83 25.60
CA VAL A 230 -21.21 12.75 24.92
C VAL A 230 -22.62 12.18 24.89
N THR A 231 -22.76 10.86 24.65
CA THR A 231 -24.05 10.17 24.63
C THR A 231 -24.71 10.17 26.01
N VAL A 232 -23.93 9.96 27.08
CA VAL A 232 -24.44 10.02 28.46
C VAL A 232 -24.91 11.44 28.79
N PHE A 233 -24.14 12.50 28.47
CA PHE A 233 -24.56 13.87 28.71
C PHE A 233 -25.81 14.28 27.93
N THR A 234 -25.92 13.89 26.65
CA THR A 234 -27.11 14.18 25.85
C THR A 234 -28.35 13.44 26.38
N SER A 235 -28.23 12.20 26.85
CA SER A 235 -29.34 11.46 27.45
C SER A 235 -29.81 12.09 28.76
N ILE A 236 -28.89 12.56 29.62
CA ILE A 236 -29.24 13.25 30.88
C ILE A 236 -29.98 14.55 30.58
N ILE A 237 -29.49 15.36 29.64
CA ILE A 237 -30.14 16.61 29.23
C ILE A 237 -31.53 16.36 28.65
N THR A 238 -31.67 15.34 27.79
CA THR A 238 -32.97 15.00 27.19
C THR A 238 -33.99 14.57 28.25
N THR A 239 -33.54 13.72 29.18
CA THR A 239 -34.40 13.28 30.32
C THR A 239 -34.80 14.43 31.21
N ALA A 240 -33.87 15.32 31.55
CA ALA A 240 -34.18 16.52 32.36
C ALA A 240 -35.20 17.45 31.66
N VAL A 241 -35.07 17.65 30.34
CA VAL A 241 -36.03 18.44 29.55
C VAL A 241 -37.39 17.78 29.51
N LEU A 242 -37.47 16.44 29.38
CA LEU A 242 -38.75 15.72 29.42
C LEU A 242 -39.44 15.82 30.77
N VAL A 243 -38.70 15.63 31.87
CA VAL A 243 -39.21 15.78 33.22
C VAL A 243 -39.73 17.20 33.49
N PHE A 244 -38.95 18.23 33.08
CA PHE A 244 -39.32 19.62 33.21
C PHE A 244 -40.58 19.95 32.44
N THR A 245 -40.71 19.52 31.18
CA THR A 245 -41.92 19.70 30.37
C THR A 245 -43.14 18.98 30.97
N PHE A 246 -42.97 17.79 31.52
CA PHE A 246 -44.03 17.02 32.20
C PHE A 246 -44.57 17.79 33.42
N ILE A 247 -43.66 18.31 34.28
CA ILE A 247 -44.02 19.07 35.47
C ILE A 247 -44.82 20.32 35.11
N ILE A 248 -44.38 21.11 34.07
CA ILE A 248 -45.07 22.29 33.64
C ILE A 248 -46.45 22.00 33.04
N THR A 249 -46.59 20.84 32.38
CA THR A 249 -47.85 20.50 31.71
C THR A 249 -48.88 19.99 32.73
N ASN A 250 -48.44 19.35 33.82
CA ASN A 250 -49.32 18.75 34.85
C ASN A 250 -49.68 19.76 35.97
N ASN A 251 -48.97 20.90 36.04
CA ASN A 251 -49.22 21.96 37.02
C ASN A 251 -50.17 23.09 36.46
N LYS A 252 -50.91 22.75 35.41
CA LYS A 252 -52.02 23.56 34.85
C LYS A 252 -53.32 22.81 35.02
#